data_ae713f775f05b9269000568c2db3927f
#
_entry.id   ae713f775f05b9269000568c2db3927f
#
_cell.length_a   1.000
_cell.length_b   1.000
_cell.length_c   1.000
_cell.angle_alpha   90.00
_cell.angle_beta   90.00
_cell.angle_gamma   90.00
#
_symmetry.space_group_name_H-M   'P 1'
#
loop_
_entity.id
_entity.type
_entity.pdbx_description
1 polymer ?
#
loop_
_entity_poly.entity_id
_entity_poly.type
_entity_poly.pdbx_seq_one_letter_code
_entity_poly.pdbx_strand_id
1 'polypeptide(L)'
;LKKKLLILLVLTLMLFVNISVGSAAEFKEEYKLSVVVGPGFPWGAGAERFVELVEERTAGKVNIKPYFGGKLFAGKQTNEFAMLQQGQIDMAISSTINWSSQVKELNVFSLPFMYQGYDQIDAIYSGKTGEYILNTLEKKGVKAFGWGENGFRQITNSKRAITSPDDLRGLRVRVVGTPIFFDTYNALGARPVSMPWGSAINGFKQGVVDGQENPLLGVEIPVKIWNYHTHITLWNYLFDPLVIGINKDVWDNFDSKTQNIIEQSAKEALEYEQMLARMGLDDGSALNYLKENNEEGIFSFEDPIKFIESKGMKVNTLSAAQYEAFKAKTEPVRAKWRKIIGEELYQILLKDLEGK
;
A
#
# COMPACT_ATOMS: atom_id res chain seq x y z
N LEU A 1 -62.28 43.97 5.25
CA LEU A 1 -60.84 44.19 4.85
C LEU A 1 -59.85 43.48 5.79
N LYS A 2 -60.02 43.55 7.12
CA LYS A 2 -59.11 42.92 8.11
C LYS A 2 -59.03 41.38 8.02
N LYS A 3 -60.16 40.69 7.71
CA LYS A 3 -60.17 39.23 7.54
C LYS A 3 -59.46 38.75 6.25
N LYS A 4 -59.50 39.51 5.16
CA LYS A 4 -58.80 39.20 3.90
C LYS A 4 -57.29 39.44 4.02
N LEU A 5 -56.89 40.44 4.84
CA LEU A 5 -55.50 40.73 5.09
C LEU A 5 -54.83 39.64 5.96
N LEU A 6 -55.59 39.07 6.92
CA LEU A 6 -55.09 37.98 7.79
C LEU A 6 -54.92 36.69 7.01
N ILE A 7 -55.80 36.37 6.06
CA ILE A 7 -55.70 35.19 5.19
C ILE A 7 -54.54 35.34 4.22
N LEU A 8 -54.25 36.52 3.72
CA LEU A 8 -53.11 36.77 2.84
C LEU A 8 -51.77 36.64 3.60
N LEU A 9 -51.73 37.05 4.88
CA LEU A 9 -50.54 36.95 5.74
C LEU A 9 -50.23 35.50 6.14
N VAL A 10 -51.25 34.65 6.35
CA VAL A 10 -51.11 33.24 6.65
C VAL A 10 -50.69 32.46 5.41
N LEU A 11 -51.17 32.79 4.22
CA LEU A 11 -50.72 32.19 2.95
C LEU A 11 -49.29 32.60 2.58
N THR A 12 -48.83 33.79 2.92
CA THR A 12 -47.46 34.24 2.68
C THR A 12 -46.47 33.61 3.66
N LEU A 13 -46.91 33.25 4.89
CA LEU A 13 -46.06 32.57 5.88
C LEU A 13 -45.89 31.06 5.58
N MET A 14 -46.81 30.43 4.82
CA MET A 14 -46.69 29.05 4.36
C MET A 14 -45.78 28.85 3.14
N LEU A 15 -45.36 29.92 2.47
CA LEU A 15 -44.54 29.87 1.25
C LEU A 15 -43.04 30.01 1.51
N PHE A 16 -42.58 30.12 2.77
CA PHE A 16 -41.18 30.25 3.13
C PHE A 16 -40.63 29.11 4.01
N VAL A 17 -41.32 27.97 4.11
CA VAL A 17 -40.65 26.74 4.52
C VAL A 17 -40.02 26.16 3.27
N ASN A 18 -38.94 26.77 2.81
CA ASN A 18 -37.95 26.08 2.02
C ASN A 18 -37.33 25.02 2.94
N ILE A 19 -38.00 23.89 3.04
CA ILE A 19 -37.31 22.66 3.45
C ILE A 19 -36.27 22.45 2.34
N SER A 20 -35.06 22.90 2.60
CA SER A 20 -33.91 22.32 1.92
C SER A 20 -33.96 20.83 2.26
N VAL A 21 -34.70 20.06 1.47
CA VAL A 21 -34.49 18.62 1.37
C VAL A 21 -33.09 18.55 0.82
N GLY A 22 -32.11 18.44 1.74
CA GLY A 22 -30.77 18.06 1.36
C GLY A 22 -30.96 16.83 0.48
N SER A 23 -30.53 16.89 -0.76
CA SER A 23 -30.51 15.75 -1.65
C SER A 23 -29.86 14.62 -0.85
N ALA A 24 -30.65 13.62 -0.44
CA ALA A 24 -30.12 12.45 0.19
C ALA A 24 -29.07 11.92 -0.80
N ALA A 25 -27.83 11.76 -0.34
CA ALA A 25 -26.77 11.20 -1.17
C ALA A 25 -27.30 9.87 -1.74
N GLU A 26 -27.40 9.80 -3.05
CA GLU A 26 -27.84 8.58 -3.72
C GLU A 26 -26.66 7.61 -3.70
N PHE A 27 -26.71 6.62 -2.80
CA PHE A 27 -25.69 5.61 -2.71
C PHE A 27 -25.72 4.70 -3.95
N LYS A 28 -24.56 4.31 -4.45
CA LYS A 28 -24.44 3.29 -5.50
C LYS A 28 -24.92 1.94 -4.97
N GLU A 29 -25.49 1.11 -5.84
CA GLU A 29 -25.81 -0.30 -5.53
C GLU A 29 -24.55 -1.08 -5.09
N GLU A 30 -23.40 -0.77 -5.69
CA GLU A 30 -22.11 -1.35 -5.40
C GLU A 30 -20.99 -0.34 -5.58
N TYR A 31 -20.05 -0.25 -4.60
CA TYR A 31 -18.77 0.43 -4.73
C TYR A 31 -17.67 -0.60 -4.95
N LYS A 32 -16.94 -0.50 -6.05
CA LYS A 32 -15.87 -1.44 -6.42
C LYS A 32 -14.59 -1.10 -5.68
N LEU A 33 -14.13 -2.01 -4.80
CA LEU A 33 -12.82 -1.92 -4.15
C LEU A 33 -11.81 -2.79 -4.89
N SER A 34 -10.77 -2.19 -5.44
CA SER A 34 -9.67 -2.90 -6.10
C SER A 34 -8.63 -3.39 -5.10
N VAL A 35 -8.21 -4.67 -5.23
CA VAL A 35 -7.17 -5.29 -4.41
C VAL A 35 -6.28 -6.18 -5.29
N VAL A 36 -4.96 -5.97 -5.26
CA VAL A 36 -4.00 -6.71 -6.11
C VAL A 36 -3.84 -8.17 -5.68
N VAL A 37 -3.93 -8.45 -4.40
CA VAL A 37 -3.71 -9.78 -3.78
C VAL A 37 -5.01 -10.41 -3.31
N GLY A 38 -4.96 -11.60 -2.73
CA GLY A 38 -6.12 -12.28 -2.16
C GLY A 38 -6.28 -12.05 -0.65
N PRO A 39 -7.38 -12.57 -0.04
CA PRO A 39 -7.66 -12.43 1.40
C PRO A 39 -6.59 -13.03 2.32
N GLY A 40 -5.86 -14.05 1.89
CA GLY A 40 -4.80 -14.69 2.67
C GLY A 40 -3.48 -13.89 2.77
N PHE A 41 -3.48 -12.62 2.39
CA PHE A 41 -2.38 -11.67 2.52
C PHE A 41 -2.77 -10.59 3.54
N PRO A 42 -1.84 -10.01 4.32
CA PRO A 42 -2.14 -8.86 5.19
C PRO A 42 -2.94 -7.77 4.48
N TRP A 43 -2.48 -7.35 3.32
CA TRP A 43 -3.16 -6.41 2.44
C TRP A 43 -4.62 -6.81 2.11
N GLY A 44 -4.87 -8.10 1.80
CA GLY A 44 -6.22 -8.61 1.54
C GLY A 44 -7.09 -8.65 2.78
N ALA A 45 -6.53 -9.06 3.93
CA ALA A 45 -7.22 -9.05 5.22
C ALA A 45 -7.61 -7.62 5.64
N GLY A 46 -6.72 -6.64 5.44
CA GLY A 46 -7.04 -5.23 5.64
C GLY A 46 -8.19 -4.73 4.76
N ALA A 47 -8.26 -5.21 3.50
CA ALA A 47 -9.37 -4.88 2.61
C ALA A 47 -10.70 -5.45 3.09
N GLU A 48 -10.72 -6.71 3.58
CA GLU A 48 -11.92 -7.33 4.16
C GLU A 48 -12.34 -6.59 5.43
N ARG A 49 -11.39 -6.28 6.32
CA ARG A 49 -11.67 -5.50 7.54
C ARG A 49 -12.27 -4.12 7.23
N PHE A 50 -11.76 -3.43 6.23
CA PHE A 50 -12.31 -2.15 5.79
C PHE A 50 -13.77 -2.28 5.33
N VAL A 51 -14.07 -3.30 4.52
CA VAL A 51 -15.44 -3.57 4.02
C VAL A 51 -16.39 -3.86 5.18
N GLU A 52 -16.01 -4.76 6.09
CA GLU A 52 -16.81 -5.13 7.27
C GLU A 52 -17.15 -3.92 8.14
N LEU A 53 -16.15 -3.10 8.48
CA LEU A 53 -16.32 -1.92 9.32
C LEU A 53 -17.25 -0.88 8.67
N VAL A 54 -17.12 -0.66 7.36
CA VAL A 54 -17.98 0.29 6.64
C VAL A 54 -19.40 -0.25 6.55
N GLU A 55 -19.59 -1.53 6.22
CA GLU A 55 -20.91 -2.14 6.14
C GLU A 55 -21.64 -2.07 7.48
N GLU A 56 -20.98 -2.48 8.57
CA GLU A 56 -21.54 -2.43 9.91
C GLU A 56 -21.93 -0.99 10.32
N ARG A 57 -21.00 -0.05 10.22
CA ARG A 57 -21.16 1.33 10.70
C ARG A 57 -22.13 2.16 9.86
N THR A 58 -22.32 1.79 8.59
CA THR A 58 -23.32 2.43 7.71
C THR A 58 -24.65 1.68 7.70
N ALA A 59 -24.79 0.59 8.44
CA ALA A 59 -25.95 -0.32 8.42
C ALA A 59 -26.26 -0.76 6.96
N GLY A 60 -25.22 -1.15 6.22
CA GLY A 60 -25.31 -1.65 4.85
C GLY A 60 -25.61 -0.60 3.78
N LYS A 61 -25.65 0.69 4.11
CA LYS A 61 -25.94 1.76 3.10
C LYS A 61 -24.80 1.93 2.10
N VAL A 62 -23.56 1.75 2.53
CA VAL A 62 -22.38 1.79 1.66
C VAL A 62 -21.94 0.35 1.41
N ASN A 63 -22.37 -0.22 0.29
CA ASN A 63 -22.08 -1.58 -0.11
C ASN A 63 -20.76 -1.61 -0.91
N ILE A 64 -19.66 -1.95 -0.24
CA ILE A 64 -18.32 -2.07 -0.86
C ILE A 64 -18.07 -3.54 -1.22
N LYS A 65 -17.73 -3.79 -2.48
CA LYS A 65 -17.38 -5.13 -2.95
C LYS A 65 -15.90 -5.22 -3.32
N PRO A 66 -15.11 -6.06 -2.62
CA PRO A 66 -13.71 -6.25 -2.93
C PRO A 66 -13.52 -7.14 -4.18
N TYR A 67 -12.64 -6.69 -5.07
CA TYR A 67 -12.23 -7.41 -6.28
C TYR A 67 -10.76 -7.78 -6.16
N PHE A 68 -10.50 -8.97 -5.63
CA PHE A 68 -9.16 -9.49 -5.38
C PHE A 68 -8.46 -9.99 -6.65
N GLY A 69 -7.12 -10.07 -6.58
CA GLY A 69 -6.27 -10.64 -7.62
C GLY A 69 -6.11 -9.75 -8.85
N GLY A 70 -6.32 -8.45 -8.70
CA GLY A 70 -6.15 -7.50 -9.79
C GLY A 70 -7.17 -7.63 -10.91
N LYS A 71 -8.35 -8.16 -10.64
CA LYS A 71 -9.40 -8.42 -11.64
C LYS A 71 -9.84 -7.18 -12.39
N LEU A 72 -9.89 -6.01 -11.72
CA LEU A 72 -10.42 -4.77 -12.31
C LEU A 72 -9.47 -4.13 -13.33
N PHE A 73 -8.17 -4.44 -13.30
CA PHE A 73 -7.16 -3.87 -14.22
C PHE A 73 -6.47 -4.94 -15.10
N ALA A 74 -7.10 -6.10 -15.29
CA ALA A 74 -6.61 -7.20 -16.11
C ALA A 74 -5.15 -7.60 -15.78
N GLY A 75 -4.78 -7.60 -14.49
CA GLY A 75 -3.45 -7.94 -13.98
C GLY A 75 -2.38 -6.85 -14.13
N LYS A 76 -2.66 -5.73 -14.78
CA LYS A 76 -1.72 -4.60 -14.95
C LYS A 76 -1.85 -3.60 -13.80
N GLN A 77 -1.31 -3.95 -12.63
CA GLN A 77 -1.45 -3.16 -11.39
C GLN A 77 -0.99 -1.71 -11.51
N THR A 78 -0.08 -1.37 -12.42
CA THR A 78 0.36 0.01 -12.66
C THR A 78 -0.69 0.88 -13.34
N ASN A 79 -1.82 0.32 -13.82
CA ASN A 79 -2.94 1.09 -14.38
C ASN A 79 -3.97 1.49 -13.31
N GLU A 80 -3.90 0.90 -12.12
CA GLU A 80 -4.93 1.03 -11.08
C GLU A 80 -5.20 2.49 -10.69
N PHE A 81 -4.15 3.30 -10.50
CA PHE A 81 -4.33 4.72 -10.13
C PHE A 81 -5.12 5.49 -11.19
N ALA A 82 -4.79 5.32 -12.47
CA ALA A 82 -5.50 6.00 -13.55
C ALA A 82 -6.98 5.59 -13.62
N MET A 83 -7.28 4.31 -13.39
CA MET A 83 -8.65 3.81 -13.35
C MET A 83 -9.43 4.34 -12.16
N LEU A 84 -8.78 4.42 -10.99
CA LEU A 84 -9.36 5.03 -9.78
C LEU A 84 -9.61 6.53 -9.99
N GLN A 85 -8.64 7.27 -10.51
CA GLN A 85 -8.76 8.69 -10.81
C GLN A 85 -9.90 8.99 -11.79
N GLN A 86 -10.10 8.12 -12.80
CA GLN A 86 -11.14 8.26 -13.82
C GLN A 86 -12.52 7.73 -13.38
N GLY A 87 -12.68 7.22 -12.15
CA GLY A 87 -13.93 6.67 -11.64
C GLY A 87 -14.35 5.33 -12.27
N GLN A 88 -13.45 4.62 -12.95
CA GLN A 88 -13.70 3.25 -13.42
C GLN A 88 -13.66 2.23 -12.28
N ILE A 89 -12.93 2.57 -11.21
CA ILE A 89 -12.87 1.92 -9.91
C ILE A 89 -13.25 2.98 -8.87
N ASP A 90 -14.04 2.62 -7.86
CA ASP A 90 -14.49 3.55 -6.85
C ASP A 90 -13.46 3.72 -5.72
N MET A 91 -12.87 2.62 -5.31
CA MET A 91 -11.94 2.52 -4.19
C MET A 91 -10.81 1.55 -4.51
N ALA A 92 -9.66 1.74 -3.89
CA ALA A 92 -8.55 0.79 -3.93
C ALA A 92 -7.83 0.77 -2.59
N ILE A 93 -7.39 -0.41 -2.15
CA ILE A 93 -6.27 -0.53 -1.22
C ILE A 93 -5.07 -0.92 -2.06
N SER A 94 -4.02 -0.12 -2.07
CA SER A 94 -2.92 -0.30 -3.02
C SER A 94 -1.55 0.06 -2.47
N SER A 95 -0.55 -0.63 -3.00
CA SER A 95 0.85 -0.29 -2.82
C SER A 95 1.19 1.03 -3.53
N THR A 96 1.92 1.89 -2.84
CA THR A 96 2.46 3.14 -3.40
C THR A 96 3.31 2.90 -4.65
N ILE A 97 3.95 1.74 -4.74
CA ILE A 97 4.75 1.33 -5.92
C ILE A 97 3.87 1.23 -7.16
N ASN A 98 2.67 0.64 -7.05
CA ASN A 98 1.77 0.47 -8.20
C ASN A 98 1.31 1.82 -8.79
N TRP A 99 1.17 2.83 -7.96
CA TRP A 99 0.72 4.17 -8.34
C TRP A 99 1.86 5.11 -8.74
N SER A 100 3.10 4.76 -8.39
CA SER A 100 4.28 5.63 -8.55
C SER A 100 4.60 6.04 -10.01
N SER A 101 4.09 5.29 -10.99
CA SER A 101 4.24 5.64 -12.41
C SER A 101 3.41 6.87 -12.81
N GLN A 102 2.26 7.11 -12.15
CA GLN A 102 1.40 8.28 -12.37
C GLN A 102 1.62 9.37 -11.32
N VAL A 103 2.07 8.98 -10.12
CA VAL A 103 2.33 9.88 -8.99
C VAL A 103 3.80 9.73 -8.62
N LYS A 104 4.66 10.49 -9.29
CA LYS A 104 6.13 10.37 -9.16
C LYS A 104 6.63 10.57 -7.73
N GLU A 105 5.93 11.36 -6.93
CA GLU A 105 6.23 11.65 -5.54
C GLU A 105 6.23 10.38 -4.67
N LEU A 106 5.40 9.39 -5.02
CA LEU A 106 5.34 8.09 -4.31
C LEU A 106 6.65 7.29 -4.39
N ASN A 107 7.53 7.60 -5.37
CA ASN A 107 8.86 6.98 -5.42
C ASN A 107 9.77 7.38 -4.24
N VAL A 108 9.36 8.32 -3.39
CA VAL A 108 10.06 8.65 -2.14
C VAL A 108 10.26 7.39 -1.30
N PHE A 109 9.24 6.51 -1.21
CA PHE A 109 9.31 5.24 -0.47
C PHE A 109 10.16 4.17 -1.17
N SER A 110 10.40 4.32 -2.47
CA SER A 110 11.18 3.36 -3.29
C SER A 110 12.65 3.75 -3.48
N LEU A 111 13.13 4.77 -2.74
CA LEU A 111 14.57 5.12 -2.75
C LEU A 111 15.39 3.97 -2.15
N PRO A 112 16.29 3.34 -2.94
CA PRO A 112 16.95 2.11 -2.47
C PRO A 112 17.89 2.38 -1.31
N PHE A 113 17.84 1.51 -0.28
CA PHE A 113 18.67 1.55 0.93
C PHE A 113 18.60 2.90 1.68
N MET A 114 17.40 3.50 1.71
CA MET A 114 17.16 4.77 2.40
C MET A 114 16.65 4.56 3.83
N TYR A 115 15.90 3.47 4.07
CA TYR A 115 15.23 3.19 5.34
C TYR A 115 15.79 1.94 5.98
N GLN A 116 15.87 1.89 7.33
CA GLN A 116 16.49 0.79 8.05
C GLN A 116 15.58 0.10 9.08
N GLY A 117 14.55 0.78 9.58
CA GLY A 117 13.68 0.27 10.62
C GLY A 117 12.27 0.87 10.60
N TYR A 118 11.38 0.25 11.36
CA TYR A 118 9.97 0.67 11.44
C TYR A 118 9.79 2.02 12.12
N ASP A 119 10.67 2.38 13.07
CA ASP A 119 10.69 3.70 13.71
C ASP A 119 10.84 4.86 12.71
N GLN A 120 11.65 4.67 11.68
CA GLN A 120 11.78 5.61 10.57
C GLN A 120 10.51 5.69 9.72
N ILE A 121 9.87 4.56 9.49
CA ILE A 121 8.62 4.48 8.71
C ILE A 121 7.49 5.16 9.48
N ASP A 122 7.36 4.92 10.78
CA ASP A 122 6.37 5.55 11.65
C ASP A 122 6.56 7.08 11.71
N ALA A 123 7.80 7.54 11.74
CA ALA A 123 8.12 8.96 11.68
C ALA A 123 7.70 9.60 10.34
N ILE A 124 7.89 8.89 9.23
CA ILE A 124 7.45 9.33 7.90
C ILE A 124 5.91 9.39 7.83
N TYR A 125 5.21 8.39 8.34
CA TYR A 125 3.75 8.32 8.30
C TYR A 125 3.08 9.40 9.12
N SER A 126 3.59 9.65 10.33
CA SER A 126 3.11 10.70 11.23
C SER A 126 3.67 12.09 10.90
N GLY A 127 4.69 12.16 10.06
CA GLY A 127 5.44 13.35 9.70
C GLY A 127 4.89 14.12 8.50
N LYS A 128 5.68 15.11 8.08
CA LYS A 128 5.31 15.96 6.94
C LYS A 128 5.42 15.26 5.59
N THR A 129 6.22 14.22 5.48
CA THR A 129 6.31 13.40 4.25
C THR A 129 4.98 12.69 4.00
N GLY A 130 4.42 12.04 5.01
CA GLY A 130 3.12 11.37 4.90
C GLY A 130 2.00 12.35 4.55
N GLU A 131 1.93 13.49 5.24
CA GLU A 131 0.97 14.56 4.93
C GLU A 131 1.11 15.07 3.48
N TYR A 132 2.34 15.33 3.03
CA TYR A 132 2.61 15.80 1.67
C TYR A 132 2.10 14.81 0.61
N ILE A 133 2.34 13.52 0.83
CA ILE A 133 1.91 12.47 -0.10
C ILE A 133 0.39 12.36 -0.15
N LEU A 134 -0.31 12.29 0.99
CA LEU A 134 -1.77 12.23 1.02
C LEU A 134 -2.41 13.45 0.33
N ASN A 135 -1.89 14.65 0.59
CA ASN A 135 -2.31 15.87 -0.08
C ASN A 135 -2.03 15.84 -1.60
N THR A 136 -0.93 15.21 -2.02
CA THR A 136 -0.60 15.05 -3.45
C THR A 136 -1.60 14.12 -4.15
N LEU A 137 -2.00 13.02 -3.51
CA LEU A 137 -3.01 12.10 -4.03
C LEU A 137 -4.36 12.80 -4.17
N GLU A 138 -4.77 13.58 -3.16
CA GLU A 138 -6.03 14.33 -3.21
C GLU A 138 -6.06 15.37 -4.34
N LYS A 139 -4.96 16.13 -4.54
CA LYS A 139 -4.82 17.06 -5.68
C LYS A 139 -4.88 16.34 -7.03
N LYS A 140 -4.59 15.05 -7.07
CA LYS A 140 -4.67 14.21 -8.28
C LYS A 140 -6.00 13.46 -8.40
N GLY A 141 -7.01 13.82 -7.61
CA GLY A 141 -8.36 13.27 -7.71
C GLY A 141 -8.58 11.94 -6.97
N VAL A 142 -7.74 11.62 -5.99
CA VAL A 142 -7.88 10.44 -5.14
C VAL A 142 -7.78 10.85 -3.68
N LYS A 143 -8.88 10.77 -2.94
CA LYS A 143 -8.88 10.93 -1.48
C LYS A 143 -8.27 9.68 -0.85
N ALA A 144 -7.16 9.85 -0.13
CA ALA A 144 -6.46 8.76 0.50
C ALA A 144 -6.45 8.89 2.04
N PHE A 145 -6.45 7.74 2.73
CA PHE A 145 -6.56 7.66 4.18
C PHE A 145 -5.45 6.77 4.75
N GLY A 146 -4.77 7.27 5.76
CA GLY A 146 -3.84 6.52 6.59
C GLY A 146 -2.74 5.80 5.79
N TRP A 147 -2.05 4.92 6.49
CA TRP A 147 -0.96 4.12 5.97
C TRP A 147 -1.10 2.69 6.46
N GLY A 148 -1.07 1.74 5.53
CA GLY A 148 -0.83 0.33 5.79
C GLY A 148 0.54 -0.06 5.22
N GLU A 149 0.85 -1.35 5.21
CA GLU A 149 2.18 -1.83 4.87
C GLU A 149 2.15 -3.13 4.08
N ASN A 150 2.68 -3.11 2.88
CA ASN A 150 3.17 -4.36 2.31
C ASN A 150 4.45 -4.79 3.04
N GLY A 151 5.28 -3.82 3.48
CA GLY A 151 6.43 -3.98 4.36
C GLY A 151 7.80 -3.77 3.69
N PHE A 152 8.88 -4.04 4.43
CA PHE A 152 10.24 -4.04 3.90
C PHE A 152 10.44 -5.17 2.87
N ARG A 153 10.94 -4.81 1.70
CA ARG A 153 11.08 -5.75 0.59
C ARG A 153 12.43 -6.46 0.65
N GLN A 154 12.37 -7.78 0.53
CA GLN A 154 13.50 -8.71 0.57
C GLN A 154 13.74 -9.28 -0.82
N ILE A 155 14.91 -9.88 -1.07
CA ILE A 155 15.17 -10.57 -2.33
C ILE A 155 15.16 -12.08 -2.15
N THR A 156 14.41 -12.78 -3.00
CA THR A 156 14.40 -14.23 -3.07
C THR A 156 14.90 -14.71 -4.42
N ASN A 157 15.61 -15.84 -4.47
CA ASN A 157 16.08 -16.42 -5.73
C ASN A 157 16.37 -17.92 -5.61
N SER A 158 16.47 -18.60 -6.77
CA SER A 158 16.75 -20.03 -6.87
C SER A 158 18.25 -20.37 -7.02
N LYS A 159 19.16 -19.38 -6.94
CA LYS A 159 20.56 -19.57 -7.33
C LYS A 159 21.53 -19.52 -6.17
N ARG A 160 21.52 -18.45 -5.35
CA ARG A 160 22.55 -18.19 -4.34
C ARG A 160 22.11 -17.18 -3.29
N ALA A 161 22.79 -17.17 -2.14
CA ALA A 161 22.72 -16.06 -1.20
C ALA A 161 23.22 -14.76 -1.86
N ILE A 162 22.63 -13.63 -1.49
CA ILE A 162 23.03 -12.30 -1.96
C ILE A 162 23.68 -11.60 -0.78
N THR A 163 25.00 -11.38 -0.86
CA THR A 163 25.83 -10.77 0.19
C THR A 163 26.62 -9.57 -0.32
N SER A 164 26.68 -9.41 -1.64
CA SER A 164 27.33 -8.28 -2.32
C SER A 164 26.57 -7.91 -3.60
N PRO A 165 26.75 -6.70 -4.14
CA PRO A 165 26.18 -6.33 -5.43
C PRO A 165 26.58 -7.29 -6.58
N ASP A 166 27.79 -7.87 -6.54
CA ASP A 166 28.26 -8.79 -7.56
C ASP A 166 27.48 -10.12 -7.58
N ASP A 167 26.85 -10.52 -6.47
CA ASP A 167 26.01 -11.72 -6.42
C ASP A 167 24.71 -11.55 -7.24
N LEU A 168 24.30 -10.31 -7.53
CA LEU A 168 23.15 -10.02 -8.39
C LEU A 168 23.50 -10.06 -9.88
N ARG A 169 24.79 -10.05 -10.23
CA ARG A 169 25.23 -9.95 -11.63
C ARG A 169 24.61 -11.05 -12.48
N GLY A 170 23.86 -10.61 -13.49
CA GLY A 170 23.23 -11.47 -14.50
C GLY A 170 21.98 -12.21 -14.02
N LEU A 171 21.57 -12.13 -12.74
CA LEU A 171 20.30 -12.70 -12.28
C LEU A 171 19.13 -11.98 -12.95
N ARG A 172 18.19 -12.75 -13.48
CA ARG A 172 16.91 -12.24 -13.97
C ARG A 172 16.00 -12.08 -12.75
N VAL A 173 15.74 -10.83 -12.37
CA VAL A 173 14.92 -10.51 -11.20
C VAL A 173 13.60 -9.93 -11.66
N ARG A 174 12.49 -10.58 -11.29
CA ARG A 174 11.15 -10.02 -11.51
C ARG A 174 10.98 -8.77 -10.67
N VAL A 175 10.52 -7.71 -11.31
CA VAL A 175 10.21 -6.44 -10.66
C VAL A 175 8.83 -5.93 -11.08
N VAL A 176 8.26 -5.02 -10.27
CA VAL A 176 7.12 -4.20 -10.70
C VAL A 176 7.59 -3.28 -11.83
N GLY A 177 6.73 -3.04 -12.82
CA GLY A 177 7.09 -2.30 -14.05
C GLY A 177 7.23 -0.79 -13.85
N THR A 178 7.91 -0.34 -12.80
CA THR A 178 8.18 1.07 -12.51
C THR A 178 9.64 1.41 -12.76
N PRO A 179 9.96 2.59 -13.32
CA PRO A 179 11.33 2.91 -13.75
C PRO A 179 12.40 2.83 -12.65
N ILE A 180 12.07 3.19 -11.40
CA ILE A 180 13.04 3.17 -10.30
C ILE A 180 13.56 1.76 -10.02
N PHE A 181 12.73 0.72 -10.20
CA PHE A 181 13.15 -0.66 -10.02
C PHE A 181 14.14 -1.09 -11.10
N PHE A 182 13.92 -0.68 -12.36
CA PHE A 182 14.88 -0.90 -13.43
C PHE A 182 16.21 -0.21 -13.16
N ASP A 183 16.17 1.07 -12.76
CA ASP A 183 17.38 1.81 -12.41
C ASP A 183 18.14 1.11 -11.26
N THR A 184 17.45 0.69 -10.21
CA THR A 184 18.05 0.03 -9.04
C THR A 184 18.69 -1.30 -9.41
N TYR A 185 17.96 -2.20 -10.06
CA TYR A 185 18.48 -3.53 -10.38
C TYR A 185 19.55 -3.51 -11.47
N ASN A 186 19.47 -2.58 -12.44
CA ASN A 186 20.55 -2.35 -13.40
C ASN A 186 21.82 -1.81 -12.72
N ALA A 187 21.70 -0.88 -11.77
CA ALA A 187 22.85 -0.37 -11.01
C ALA A 187 23.53 -1.49 -10.18
N LEU A 188 22.73 -2.45 -9.67
CA LEU A 188 23.21 -3.62 -8.95
C LEU A 188 23.75 -4.74 -9.87
N GLY A 189 23.67 -4.59 -11.20
CA GLY A 189 24.18 -5.56 -12.18
C GLY A 189 23.24 -6.73 -12.48
N ALA A 190 22.02 -6.73 -11.94
CA ALA A 190 20.98 -7.69 -12.28
C ALA A 190 20.34 -7.40 -13.64
N ARG A 191 19.49 -8.31 -14.10
CA ARG A 191 18.65 -8.16 -15.28
C ARG A 191 17.18 -8.05 -14.84
N PRO A 192 16.65 -6.83 -14.61
CA PRO A 192 15.26 -6.66 -14.20
C PRO A 192 14.29 -7.07 -15.31
N VAL A 193 13.28 -7.87 -14.94
CA VAL A 193 12.22 -8.32 -15.85
C VAL A 193 10.89 -7.82 -15.32
N SER A 194 10.26 -6.88 -16.04
CA SER A 194 8.92 -6.42 -15.68
C SER A 194 7.91 -7.52 -15.89
N MET A 195 7.15 -7.83 -14.85
CA MET A 195 6.08 -8.81 -14.93
C MET A 195 4.95 -8.43 -13.97
N PRO A 196 3.70 -8.32 -14.49
CA PRO A 196 2.54 -8.11 -13.63
C PRO A 196 2.40 -9.20 -12.58
N TRP A 197 1.86 -8.87 -11.40
CA TRP A 197 1.74 -9.81 -10.30
C TRP A 197 0.96 -11.09 -10.70
N GLY A 198 -0.16 -10.95 -11.40
CA GLY A 198 -0.96 -12.08 -11.86
C GLY A 198 -0.21 -13.11 -12.73
N SER A 199 0.92 -12.71 -13.33
CA SER A 199 1.78 -13.60 -14.14
C SER A 199 3.02 -14.09 -13.39
N ALA A 200 3.36 -13.49 -12.25
CA ALA A 200 4.63 -13.72 -11.56
C ALA A 200 4.82 -15.18 -11.11
N ILE A 201 3.80 -15.78 -10.51
CA ILE A 201 3.86 -17.18 -10.04
C ILE A 201 4.13 -18.16 -11.19
N ASN A 202 3.50 -17.94 -12.34
CA ASN A 202 3.79 -18.76 -13.52
C ASN A 202 5.21 -18.51 -14.04
N GLY A 203 5.70 -17.27 -14.00
CA GLY A 203 7.07 -16.94 -14.34
C GLY A 203 8.10 -17.62 -13.45
N PHE A 204 7.82 -17.76 -12.15
CA PHE A 204 8.67 -18.52 -11.20
C PHE A 204 8.67 -20.01 -11.54
N LYS A 205 7.49 -20.62 -11.73
CA LYS A 205 7.34 -22.03 -12.09
C LYS A 205 8.07 -22.40 -13.37
N GLN A 206 8.04 -21.53 -14.37
CA GLN A 206 8.66 -21.76 -15.68
C GLN A 206 10.14 -21.36 -15.73
N GLY A 207 10.70 -20.80 -14.63
CA GLY A 207 12.07 -20.32 -14.59
C GLY A 207 12.34 -19.17 -15.57
N VAL A 208 11.33 -18.36 -15.89
CA VAL A 208 11.48 -17.14 -16.72
C VAL A 208 12.38 -16.14 -16.02
N VAL A 209 12.31 -16.10 -14.69
CA VAL A 209 13.15 -15.29 -13.80
C VAL A 209 13.84 -16.18 -12.79
N ASP A 210 14.99 -15.73 -12.28
CA ASP A 210 15.79 -16.46 -11.29
C ASP A 210 15.41 -16.05 -9.86
N GLY A 211 14.78 -14.90 -9.69
CA GLY A 211 14.37 -14.33 -8.40
C GLY A 211 13.32 -13.24 -8.52
N GLN A 212 12.92 -12.76 -7.36
CA GLN A 212 12.02 -11.60 -7.22
C GLN A 212 12.31 -10.86 -5.92
N GLU A 213 11.64 -9.75 -5.71
CA GLU A 213 11.72 -8.94 -4.51
C GLU A 213 10.31 -8.59 -4.01
N ASN A 214 10.05 -8.91 -2.76
CA ASN A 214 8.77 -8.63 -2.08
C ASN A 214 8.95 -8.71 -0.55
N PRO A 215 7.99 -8.19 0.23
CA PRO A 215 8.01 -8.32 1.69
C PRO A 215 7.76 -9.74 2.17
N LEU A 216 8.39 -10.10 3.28
CA LEU A 216 8.33 -11.46 3.83
C LEU A 216 6.90 -11.86 4.20
N LEU A 217 6.24 -11.12 5.09
CA LEU A 217 4.85 -11.38 5.52
C LEU A 217 3.84 -10.87 4.49
N GLY A 218 4.12 -9.71 3.88
CA GLY A 218 3.20 -9.12 2.90
C GLY A 218 2.98 -9.99 1.68
N VAL A 219 4.00 -10.76 1.24
CA VAL A 219 3.93 -11.52 -0.02
C VAL A 219 4.62 -12.88 0.04
N GLU A 220 5.89 -12.96 0.49
CA GLU A 220 6.71 -14.16 0.27
C GLU A 220 6.13 -15.41 0.96
N ILE A 221 5.66 -15.26 2.19
CA ILE A 221 5.03 -16.35 2.95
C ILE A 221 3.66 -16.71 2.39
N PRO A 222 2.73 -15.78 2.15
CA PRO A 222 1.44 -16.09 1.56
C PRO A 222 1.50 -16.85 0.23
N VAL A 223 2.46 -16.51 -0.64
CA VAL A 223 2.63 -17.22 -1.93
C VAL A 223 3.43 -18.52 -1.81
N LYS A 224 3.89 -18.87 -0.61
CA LYS A 224 4.72 -20.05 -0.37
C LYS A 224 5.93 -20.05 -1.29
N ILE A 225 6.72 -18.96 -1.24
CA ILE A 225 7.85 -18.71 -2.16
C ILE A 225 8.89 -19.84 -2.18
N TRP A 226 9.01 -20.60 -1.08
CA TRP A 226 9.86 -21.78 -0.98
C TRP A 226 9.57 -22.89 -1.99
N ASN A 227 8.42 -22.86 -2.65
CA ASN A 227 8.11 -23.77 -3.74
C ASN A 227 8.83 -23.41 -5.05
N TYR A 228 9.44 -22.22 -5.13
CA TYR A 228 10.02 -21.66 -6.33
C TYR A 228 11.47 -21.22 -6.14
N HIS A 229 11.78 -20.66 -4.97
CA HIS A 229 13.09 -20.14 -4.63
C HIS A 229 13.67 -20.86 -3.42
N THR A 230 15.00 -20.91 -3.34
CA THR A 230 15.73 -21.62 -2.28
C THR A 230 16.47 -20.67 -1.33
N HIS A 231 16.65 -19.42 -1.70
CA HIS A 231 17.38 -18.42 -0.94
C HIS A 231 16.53 -17.17 -0.75
N ILE A 232 16.63 -16.57 0.44
CA ILE A 232 16.13 -15.24 0.74
C ILE A 232 17.22 -14.44 1.45
N THR A 233 17.47 -13.22 1.00
CA THR A 233 18.30 -12.26 1.71
C THR A 233 17.42 -11.17 2.30
N LEU A 234 17.47 -11.05 3.62
CA LEU A 234 16.81 -10.01 4.37
C LEU A 234 17.70 -8.76 4.32
N TRP A 235 17.40 -7.86 3.43
CA TRP A 235 18.23 -6.68 3.14
C TRP A 235 17.53 -5.33 3.27
N ASN A 236 16.19 -5.34 3.44
CA ASN A 236 15.38 -4.15 3.68
C ASN A 236 15.71 -3.01 2.70
N TYR A 237 15.82 -3.32 1.39
CA TYR A 237 16.37 -2.36 0.43
C TYR A 237 15.43 -1.19 0.12
N LEU A 238 14.13 -1.35 0.30
CA LEU A 238 13.12 -0.29 0.28
C LEU A 238 11.90 -0.70 1.12
N PHE A 239 11.06 0.27 1.40
CA PHE A 239 9.80 0.06 2.10
C PHE A 239 8.61 0.28 1.16
N ASP A 240 7.54 -0.48 1.33
CA ASP A 240 6.36 -0.48 0.47
C ASP A 240 5.08 -0.19 1.26
N PRO A 241 4.70 1.11 1.41
CA PRO A 241 3.45 1.48 2.05
C PRO A 241 2.22 1.07 1.25
N LEU A 242 1.14 0.78 1.96
CA LEU A 242 -0.21 0.70 1.42
C LEU A 242 -1.03 1.95 1.78
N VAL A 243 -2.00 2.26 0.93
CA VAL A 243 -3.00 3.30 1.19
C VAL A 243 -4.37 2.81 0.76
N ILE A 244 -5.43 3.24 1.48
CA ILE A 244 -6.79 3.18 0.97
C ILE A 244 -7.07 4.50 0.27
N GLY A 245 -7.43 4.42 -1.01
CA GLY A 245 -7.80 5.57 -1.83
C GLY A 245 -9.21 5.44 -2.37
N ILE A 246 -9.92 6.56 -2.44
CA ILE A 246 -11.27 6.68 -3.00
C ILE A 246 -11.23 7.71 -4.12
N ASN A 247 -11.88 7.44 -5.24
CA ASN A 247 -12.09 8.43 -6.28
C ASN A 247 -12.72 9.70 -5.67
N LYS A 248 -12.16 10.87 -6.00
CA LYS A 248 -12.54 12.12 -5.33
C LYS A 248 -14.01 12.48 -5.54
N ASP A 249 -14.58 12.22 -6.72
CA ASP A 249 -15.99 12.49 -6.99
C ASP A 249 -16.90 11.53 -6.20
N VAL A 250 -16.50 10.28 -6.04
CA VAL A 250 -17.20 9.31 -5.17
C VAL A 250 -17.16 9.76 -3.72
N TRP A 251 -16.00 10.21 -3.24
CA TRP A 251 -15.84 10.74 -1.90
C TRP A 251 -16.72 11.96 -1.63
N ASP A 252 -16.73 12.92 -2.54
CA ASP A 252 -17.45 14.18 -2.40
C ASP A 252 -18.99 14.00 -2.46
N ASN A 253 -19.47 12.88 -2.99
CA ASN A 253 -20.90 12.53 -2.99
C ASN A 253 -21.39 11.93 -1.67
N PHE A 254 -20.50 11.54 -0.76
CA PHE A 254 -20.92 11.10 0.57
C PHE A 254 -21.23 12.30 1.48
N ASP A 255 -22.26 12.17 2.31
CA ASP A 255 -22.49 13.14 3.38
C ASP A 255 -21.39 13.07 4.45
N SER A 256 -21.24 14.14 5.23
CA SER A 256 -20.14 14.26 6.22
C SER A 256 -20.14 13.14 7.27
N LYS A 257 -21.30 12.58 7.62
CA LYS A 257 -21.39 11.45 8.55
C LYS A 257 -20.81 10.20 7.91
N THR A 258 -21.20 9.91 6.68
CA THR A 258 -20.68 8.76 5.91
C THR A 258 -19.18 8.90 5.65
N GLN A 259 -18.71 10.10 5.28
CA GLN A 259 -17.28 10.40 5.13
C GLN A 259 -16.50 10.09 6.40
N ASN A 260 -16.99 10.53 7.56
CA ASN A 260 -16.32 10.26 8.84
C ASN A 260 -16.28 8.76 9.17
N ILE A 261 -17.36 8.02 8.90
CA ILE A 261 -17.39 6.56 9.09
C ILE A 261 -16.34 5.88 8.20
N ILE A 262 -16.30 6.23 6.91
CA ILE A 262 -15.35 5.63 5.95
C ILE A 262 -13.90 5.95 6.36
N GLU A 263 -13.61 7.20 6.73
CA GLU A 263 -12.26 7.61 7.14
C GLU A 263 -11.78 6.86 8.40
N GLN A 264 -12.63 6.75 9.42
CA GLN A 264 -12.31 6.01 10.64
C GLN A 264 -12.14 4.52 10.36
N SER A 265 -13.03 3.93 9.56
CA SER A 265 -12.95 2.52 9.17
C SER A 265 -11.69 2.22 8.35
N ALA A 266 -11.27 3.13 7.48
CA ALA A 266 -10.04 3.00 6.70
C ALA A 266 -8.80 3.02 7.59
N LYS A 267 -8.74 3.94 8.56
CA LYS A 267 -7.61 4.03 9.51
C LYS A 267 -7.49 2.77 10.37
N GLU A 268 -8.60 2.30 10.92
CA GLU A 268 -8.64 1.09 11.75
C GLU A 268 -8.27 -0.17 10.95
N ALA A 269 -8.77 -0.29 9.72
CA ALA A 269 -8.42 -1.41 8.86
C ALA A 269 -6.95 -1.42 8.43
N LEU A 270 -6.37 -0.23 8.18
CA LEU A 270 -4.95 -0.09 7.85
C LEU A 270 -4.06 -0.36 9.06
N GLU A 271 -4.47 0.04 10.27
CA GLU A 271 -3.75 -0.30 11.51
C GLU A 271 -3.71 -1.82 11.74
N TYR A 272 -4.84 -2.49 11.63
CA TYR A 272 -4.90 -3.95 11.70
C TYR A 272 -3.99 -4.62 10.65
N GLU A 273 -4.07 -4.17 9.40
CA GLU A 273 -3.26 -4.67 8.29
C GLU A 273 -1.75 -4.48 8.56
N GLN A 274 -1.36 -3.31 9.07
CA GLN A 274 0.01 -2.98 9.42
C GLN A 274 0.55 -3.93 10.50
N MET A 275 -0.25 -4.24 11.52
CA MET A 275 0.15 -5.19 12.57
C MET A 275 0.34 -6.60 12.01
N LEU A 276 -0.49 -7.04 11.06
CA LEU A 276 -0.27 -8.30 10.36
C LEU A 276 1.03 -8.31 9.54
N ALA A 277 1.34 -7.20 8.86
CA ALA A 277 2.54 -7.09 8.02
C ALA A 277 3.85 -6.98 8.83
N ARG A 278 3.79 -6.53 10.08
CA ARG A 278 4.94 -6.38 11.00
C ARG A 278 5.13 -7.55 11.96
N MET A 279 4.15 -8.43 12.13
CA MET A 279 4.13 -9.48 13.15
C MET A 279 5.45 -10.27 13.21
N GLY A 280 6.19 -10.17 14.33
CA GLY A 280 7.47 -10.84 14.55
C GLY A 280 8.64 -10.32 13.70
N LEU A 281 8.49 -9.17 13.04
CA LEU A 281 9.55 -8.47 12.31
C LEU A 281 9.93 -7.12 12.93
N ASP A 282 9.10 -6.64 13.85
CA ASP A 282 9.34 -5.43 14.66
C ASP A 282 9.89 -5.78 16.06
N ASP A 283 9.77 -4.89 17.02
CA ASP A 283 10.16 -5.06 18.42
C ASP A 283 9.20 -5.94 19.25
N GLY A 284 8.20 -6.54 18.60
CA GLY A 284 7.15 -7.36 19.22
C GLY A 284 5.85 -6.60 19.48
N SER A 285 5.79 -5.30 19.21
CA SER A 285 4.61 -4.46 19.44
C SER A 285 3.42 -4.92 18.58
N ALA A 286 3.65 -5.30 17.32
CA ALA A 286 2.60 -5.79 16.43
C ALA A 286 1.96 -7.09 16.96
N LEU A 287 2.76 -8.04 17.41
CA LEU A 287 2.25 -9.29 17.98
C LEU A 287 1.45 -9.05 19.27
N ASN A 288 1.93 -8.14 20.12
CA ASN A 288 1.22 -7.76 21.34
C ASN A 288 -0.13 -7.09 21.03
N TYR A 289 -0.15 -6.15 20.08
CA TYR A 289 -1.39 -5.52 19.63
C TYR A 289 -2.44 -6.53 19.17
N LEU A 290 -2.07 -7.48 18.30
CA LEU A 290 -2.97 -8.52 17.82
C LEU A 290 -3.54 -9.38 18.99
N LYS A 291 -2.69 -9.75 19.95
CA LYS A 291 -3.11 -10.51 21.13
C LYS A 291 -4.03 -9.73 22.07
N GLU A 292 -3.72 -8.48 22.36
CA GLU A 292 -4.48 -7.61 23.28
C GLU A 292 -5.87 -7.27 22.75
N ASN A 293 -5.98 -7.10 21.43
CA ASN A 293 -7.25 -6.79 20.77
C ASN A 293 -8.06 -8.03 20.37
N ASN A 294 -7.58 -9.25 20.70
CA ASN A 294 -8.17 -10.52 20.28
C ASN A 294 -8.37 -10.61 18.75
N GLU A 295 -7.50 -9.92 17.99
CA GLU A 295 -7.54 -9.99 16.54
C GLU A 295 -6.93 -11.32 16.08
N GLU A 296 -7.69 -12.07 15.27
CA GLU A 296 -7.17 -13.29 14.66
C GLU A 296 -6.14 -12.95 13.60
N GLY A 297 -4.90 -13.38 13.82
CA GLY A 297 -3.86 -13.30 12.80
C GLY A 297 -4.13 -14.29 11.66
N ILE A 298 -3.78 -13.90 10.44
CA ILE A 298 -3.83 -14.81 9.26
C ILE A 298 -2.70 -15.84 9.26
N PHE A 299 -1.77 -15.75 10.22
CA PHE A 299 -0.60 -16.62 10.32
C PHE A 299 -0.65 -17.49 11.55
N SER A 300 -0.23 -18.76 11.40
CA SER A 300 -0.18 -19.76 12.48
C SER A 300 1.18 -19.83 13.21
N PHE A 301 2.01 -18.80 13.09
CA PHE A 301 3.36 -18.71 13.68
C PHE A 301 3.60 -17.29 14.20
N GLU A 302 4.54 -17.15 15.15
CA GLU A 302 4.95 -15.86 15.70
C GLU A 302 6.30 -15.36 15.15
N ASP A 303 7.16 -16.28 14.66
CA ASP A 303 8.48 -15.98 14.11
C ASP A 303 8.52 -16.33 12.60
N PRO A 304 8.36 -15.33 11.73
CA PRO A 304 8.31 -15.56 10.28
C PRO A 304 9.64 -16.02 9.70
N ILE A 305 10.77 -15.69 10.33
CA ILE A 305 12.10 -16.11 9.87
C ILE A 305 12.29 -17.60 10.13
N LYS A 306 12.05 -18.06 11.37
CA LYS A 306 12.07 -19.50 11.67
C LYS A 306 11.06 -20.28 10.87
N PHE A 307 9.89 -19.70 10.63
CA PHE A 307 8.88 -20.35 9.80
C PHE A 307 9.40 -20.61 8.38
N ILE A 308 9.96 -19.61 7.70
CA ILE A 308 10.43 -19.79 6.32
C ILE A 308 11.68 -20.70 6.24
N GLU A 309 12.54 -20.68 7.25
CA GLU A 309 13.65 -21.64 7.41
C GLU A 309 13.14 -23.08 7.56
N SER A 310 12.06 -23.29 8.33
CA SER A 310 11.43 -24.62 8.48
C SER A 310 10.84 -25.16 7.17
N LYS A 311 10.60 -24.29 6.17
CA LYS A 311 10.20 -24.66 4.81
C LYS A 311 11.38 -24.97 3.88
N GLY A 312 12.62 -24.93 4.41
CA GLY A 312 13.83 -25.25 3.67
C GLY A 312 14.48 -24.07 2.95
N MET A 313 14.01 -22.84 3.18
CA MET A 313 14.67 -21.63 2.65
C MET A 313 16.01 -21.40 3.37
N LYS A 314 17.01 -21.03 2.60
CA LYS A 314 18.31 -20.54 3.13
C LYS A 314 18.20 -19.04 3.34
N VAL A 315 18.11 -18.64 4.60
CA VAL A 315 17.99 -17.25 5.01
C VAL A 315 19.36 -16.66 5.30
N ASN A 316 19.63 -15.46 4.81
CA ASN A 316 20.77 -14.66 5.23
C ASN A 316 20.39 -13.20 5.40
N THR A 317 21.10 -12.50 6.28
CA THR A 317 21.04 -11.06 6.49
C THR A 317 22.33 -10.42 6.00
N LEU A 318 22.31 -9.10 5.81
CA LEU A 318 23.50 -8.34 5.48
C LEU A 318 24.19 -7.82 6.75
N SER A 319 25.50 -7.94 6.80
CA SER A 319 26.28 -7.15 7.77
C SER A 319 26.21 -5.65 7.41
N ALA A 320 26.55 -4.77 8.35
CA ALA A 320 26.58 -3.33 8.10
C ALA A 320 27.47 -2.96 6.90
N ALA A 321 28.64 -3.60 6.77
CA ALA A 321 29.56 -3.36 5.65
C ALA A 321 28.96 -3.82 4.29
N GLN A 322 28.24 -4.94 4.27
CA GLN A 322 27.55 -5.42 3.08
C GLN A 322 26.39 -4.48 2.70
N TYR A 323 25.59 -4.05 3.69
CA TYR A 323 24.52 -3.08 3.47
C TYR A 323 25.05 -1.77 2.87
N GLU A 324 26.14 -1.21 3.43
CA GLU A 324 26.76 0.02 2.90
C GLU A 324 27.32 -0.17 1.48
N ALA A 325 27.79 -1.37 1.10
CA ALA A 325 28.22 -1.65 -0.27
C ALA A 325 27.04 -1.56 -1.26
N PHE A 326 25.86 -2.09 -0.92
CA PHE A 326 24.64 -1.94 -1.73
C PHE A 326 24.16 -0.49 -1.77
N LYS A 327 24.16 0.19 -0.63
CA LYS A 327 23.80 1.59 -0.51
C LYS A 327 24.70 2.49 -1.38
N ALA A 328 26.00 2.30 -1.32
CA ALA A 328 26.96 3.01 -2.16
C ALA A 328 26.72 2.74 -3.66
N LYS A 329 26.48 1.48 -4.03
CA LYS A 329 26.26 1.07 -5.42
C LYS A 329 25.00 1.70 -6.02
N THR A 330 23.99 1.97 -5.20
CA THR A 330 22.69 2.56 -5.61
C THR A 330 22.61 4.08 -5.40
N GLU A 331 23.69 4.72 -4.93
CA GLU A 331 23.71 6.18 -4.74
C GLU A 331 23.33 6.95 -6.01
N PRO A 332 23.83 6.62 -7.23
CA PRO A 332 23.44 7.32 -8.47
C PRO A 332 21.92 7.22 -8.75
N VAL A 333 21.27 6.13 -8.32
CA VAL A 333 19.82 5.98 -8.45
C VAL A 333 19.10 6.94 -7.50
N ARG A 334 19.51 7.00 -6.23
CA ARG A 334 18.95 7.96 -5.27
C ARG A 334 19.13 9.41 -5.74
N ALA A 335 20.31 9.76 -6.22
CA ALA A 335 20.60 11.11 -6.75
C ALA A 335 19.72 11.47 -7.95
N LYS A 336 19.48 10.50 -8.87
CA LYS A 336 18.56 10.68 -10.00
C LYS A 336 17.13 10.89 -9.52
N TRP A 337 16.65 10.01 -8.64
CA TRP A 337 15.25 10.00 -8.20
C TRP A 337 14.92 11.13 -7.24
N ARG A 338 15.86 11.61 -6.42
CA ARG A 338 15.72 12.85 -5.66
C ARG A 338 15.26 14.01 -6.55
N LYS A 339 15.85 14.16 -7.76
CA LYS A 339 15.45 15.21 -8.71
C LYS A 339 14.05 14.98 -9.29
N ILE A 340 13.65 13.72 -9.49
CA ILE A 340 12.34 13.34 -10.05
C ILE A 340 11.23 13.56 -9.06
N ILE A 341 11.39 13.10 -7.80
CA ILE A 341 10.40 13.31 -6.72
C ILE A 341 10.27 14.78 -6.32
N GLY A 342 11.32 15.57 -6.50
CA GLY A 342 11.41 16.98 -6.15
C GLY A 342 12.22 17.22 -4.89
N GLU A 343 13.02 18.27 -4.92
CA GLU A 343 13.92 18.63 -3.82
C GLU A 343 13.15 18.95 -2.52
N GLU A 344 12.01 19.63 -2.63
CA GLU A 344 11.16 19.97 -1.49
C GLU A 344 10.76 18.72 -0.70
N LEU A 345 10.16 17.72 -1.38
CA LEU A 345 9.75 16.48 -0.74
C LEU A 345 10.94 15.72 -0.14
N TYR A 346 12.08 15.72 -0.84
CA TYR A 346 13.28 15.07 -0.34
C TYR A 346 13.82 15.71 0.95
N GLN A 347 13.78 17.05 1.06
CA GLN A 347 14.18 17.76 2.27
C GLN A 347 13.19 17.55 3.41
N ILE A 348 11.89 17.44 3.12
CA ILE A 348 10.87 17.08 4.11
C ILE A 348 11.14 15.67 4.66
N LEU A 349 11.41 14.70 3.78
CA LEU A 349 11.77 13.33 4.16
C LEU A 349 12.97 13.30 5.10
N LEU A 350 14.06 14.02 4.77
CA LEU A 350 15.26 14.04 5.61
C LEU A 350 14.98 14.58 7.03
N LYS A 351 14.10 15.59 7.15
CA LYS A 351 13.70 16.13 8.46
C LYS A 351 12.87 15.12 9.27
N ASP A 352 11.97 14.37 8.63
CA ASP A 352 11.20 13.33 9.33
C ASP A 352 12.11 12.18 9.81
N LEU A 353 13.25 11.95 9.14
CA LEU A 353 14.23 10.92 9.49
C LEU A 353 15.29 11.40 10.51
N GLU A 354 15.38 12.72 10.81
CA GLU A 354 16.34 13.24 11.77
C GLU A 354 16.06 12.68 13.18
N GLY A 355 17.08 12.04 13.79
CA GLY A 355 17.01 11.50 15.14
C GLY A 355 16.32 10.13 15.27
N LYS A 356 16.11 9.43 14.17
CA LYS A 356 15.49 8.09 14.11
C LYS A 356 16.47 7.00 13.70
#